data_17378db19dbf24a77436b05fcf4b3806
#
_entry.id   17378db19dbf24a77436b05fcf4b3806
#
_cell.length_a   1.000
_cell.length_b   1.000
_cell.length_c   1.000
_cell.angle_alpha   90.00
_cell.angle_beta   90.00
_cell.angle_gamma   90.00
#
_symmetry.space_group_name_H-M   'P 1'
#
loop_
_entity.id
_entity.type
_entity.pdbx_description
1 polymer ?
#
loop_
_entity_poly.entity_id
_entity_poly.type
_entity_poly.pdbx_seq_one_letter_code
_entity_poly.pdbx_strand_id
1 'polypeptide(L)'
;MFKYLLSALLLTTASAHADVIHQERSLYRNILVEESGDLRCLKFDEKARKSSQSCMFKSNPQKLVFNYTKLTFASLLMIDNPQNVLIIGLGGGTLSNVIHELYPTANIENIEIDPAVIKVARDYFYFKENEKVSSKVQDGRIFVKRAALKKQQYDWIILDAFNGDYIPEHLLTKEFFEEVKSVLAPNGIVAANTFSSSKLYEHESATYHAVFGDFINVVTEKNSNRIILAGFDTMPTTQSIAARVKKLRPLLSPYDVDIEALSRGMSSTENNQDWPKDTKVLTDQYSPANLLNLNSG
;
A
#
# COMPACT_ATOMS: atom_id res chain seq x y z
N MET A 1 -0.60 18.05 69.52
CA MET A 1 -0.06 18.70 68.29
C MET A 1 0.43 17.59 67.34
N PHE A 2 -0.45 17.19 66.38
CA PHE A 2 -0.09 16.20 65.35
C PHE A 2 0.26 16.98 64.09
N LYS A 3 1.51 16.84 63.60
CA LYS A 3 1.95 17.41 62.31
C LYS A 3 1.69 16.36 61.24
N TYR A 4 0.78 16.62 60.32
CA TYR A 4 0.59 15.85 59.08
C TYR A 4 1.64 16.29 58.07
N LEU A 5 2.57 15.41 57.74
CA LEU A 5 3.44 15.53 56.56
C LEU A 5 2.66 15.07 55.32
N LEU A 6 2.34 16.03 54.48
CA LEU A 6 1.78 15.77 53.12
C LEU A 6 2.97 15.46 52.19
N SER A 7 3.19 14.18 51.88
CA SER A 7 4.10 13.81 50.79
C SER A 7 3.45 14.02 49.44
N ALA A 8 3.86 15.07 48.73
CA ALA A 8 3.46 15.32 47.37
C ALA A 8 4.18 14.32 46.47
N LEU A 9 3.44 13.34 45.89
CA LEU A 9 3.91 12.42 44.88
C LEU A 9 3.96 13.18 43.54
N LEU A 10 5.15 13.58 43.09
CA LEU A 10 5.41 14.14 41.77
C LEU A 10 5.27 13.04 40.74
N LEU A 11 4.12 12.93 40.11
CA LEU A 11 3.91 12.15 38.91
C LEU A 11 4.64 12.88 37.75
N THR A 12 5.84 12.45 37.45
CA THR A 12 6.53 12.83 36.20
C THR A 12 5.83 12.16 35.03
N THR A 13 5.00 12.90 34.32
CA THR A 13 4.49 12.48 33.02
C THR A 13 5.67 12.46 32.05
N ALA A 14 6.20 11.29 31.74
CA ALA A 14 7.13 11.13 30.64
C ALA A 14 6.40 11.47 29.35
N SER A 15 6.65 12.66 28.84
CA SER A 15 6.24 13.02 27.46
C SER A 15 6.98 12.05 26.53
N ALA A 16 6.23 11.21 25.81
CA ALA A 16 6.80 10.37 24.76
C ALA A 16 7.27 11.30 23.62
N HIS A 17 8.52 11.72 23.68
CA HIS A 17 9.16 12.43 22.58
C HIS A 17 9.44 11.40 21.48
N ALA A 18 9.13 11.77 20.24
CA ALA A 18 9.57 10.99 19.07
C ALA A 18 11.04 11.36 18.80
N ASP A 19 11.91 10.36 18.85
CA ASP A 19 13.34 10.53 18.59
C ASP A 19 13.63 10.28 17.11
N VAL A 20 14.28 11.22 16.44
CA VAL A 20 14.80 11.03 15.08
C VAL A 20 16.08 10.20 15.19
N ILE A 21 16.02 8.93 14.76
CA ILE A 21 17.14 7.99 14.82
C ILE A 21 17.95 7.95 13.50
N HIS A 22 17.36 8.48 12.40
CA HIS A 22 18.02 8.61 11.11
C HIS A 22 17.41 9.76 10.31
N GLN A 23 18.30 10.49 9.60
CA GLN A 23 17.91 11.53 8.65
C GLN A 23 18.85 11.47 7.45
N GLU A 24 18.27 11.43 6.26
CA GLU A 24 19.02 11.41 5.00
C GLU A 24 18.29 12.24 3.94
N ARG A 25 19.03 13.00 3.15
CA ARG A 25 18.52 13.72 1.98
C ARG A 25 18.87 12.93 0.73
N SER A 26 17.85 12.41 0.06
CA SER A 26 18.01 11.77 -1.24
C SER A 26 17.86 12.77 -2.39
N LEU A 27 17.92 12.27 -3.63
CA LEU A 27 17.62 13.07 -4.83
C LEU A 27 16.12 13.41 -4.92
N TYR A 28 15.27 12.66 -4.26
CA TYR A 28 13.81 12.77 -4.36
C TYR A 28 13.19 13.50 -3.18
N ARG A 29 13.74 13.30 -1.96
CA ARG A 29 13.09 13.79 -0.72
C ARG A 29 14.03 13.77 0.48
N ASN A 30 13.58 14.41 1.57
CA ASN A 30 14.18 14.19 2.89
C ASN A 30 13.53 12.95 3.51
N ILE A 31 14.34 12.04 4.02
CA ILE A 31 13.93 10.80 4.66
C ILE A 31 14.24 10.89 6.14
N LEU A 32 13.27 10.62 6.98
CA LEU A 32 13.41 10.54 8.44
C LEU A 32 12.99 9.16 8.91
N VAL A 33 13.71 8.62 9.90
CA VAL A 33 13.25 7.49 10.70
C VAL A 33 13.08 7.97 12.12
N GLU A 34 11.86 7.87 12.63
CA GLU A 34 11.52 8.30 13.99
C GLU A 34 11.05 7.12 14.83
N GLU A 35 11.41 7.14 16.11
CA GLU A 35 10.89 6.22 17.12
C GLU A 35 10.06 6.95 18.16
N SER A 36 8.93 6.37 18.53
CA SER A 36 8.11 6.80 19.65
C SER A 36 7.62 5.56 20.39
N GLY A 37 8.21 5.28 21.55
CA GLY A 37 7.95 4.05 22.30
C GLY A 37 8.30 2.81 21.47
N ASP A 38 7.31 1.96 21.21
CA ASP A 38 7.46 0.73 20.42
C ASP A 38 7.34 0.97 18.90
N LEU A 39 6.86 2.13 18.48
CA LEU A 39 6.62 2.43 17.08
C LEU A 39 7.86 3.06 16.43
N ARG A 40 8.26 2.52 15.27
CA ARG A 40 9.28 3.09 14.37
C ARG A 40 8.62 3.43 13.04
N CYS A 41 8.80 4.68 12.55
CA CYS A 41 8.18 5.16 11.33
C CYS A 41 9.19 5.77 10.36
N LEU A 42 9.04 5.45 9.09
CA LEU A 42 9.63 6.14 7.95
C LEU A 42 8.74 7.33 7.59
N LYS A 43 9.33 8.51 7.46
CA LYS A 43 8.64 9.73 7.07
C LYS A 43 9.37 10.41 5.92
N PHE A 44 8.59 11.07 5.06
CA PHE A 44 9.12 11.90 3.98
C PHE A 44 8.86 13.37 4.29
N ASP A 45 9.91 14.22 4.23
CA ASP A 45 9.93 15.65 4.51
C ASP A 45 9.70 16.03 6.00
N GLU A 46 10.49 16.97 6.49
CA GLU A 46 10.38 17.51 7.85
C GLU A 46 9.08 18.30 8.09
N LYS A 47 8.51 18.90 7.04
CA LYS A 47 7.26 19.65 7.11
C LYS A 47 6.04 18.74 7.25
N ALA A 48 6.14 17.52 6.74
CA ALA A 48 5.10 16.49 6.80
C ALA A 48 5.24 15.56 8.02
N ARG A 49 5.74 16.04 9.15
CA ARG A 49 5.88 15.25 10.41
C ARG A 49 4.63 14.51 10.86
N LYS A 50 3.47 14.82 10.28
CA LYS A 50 2.20 14.15 10.55
C LYS A 50 1.90 12.98 9.62
N SER A 51 2.62 12.85 8.51
CA SER A 51 2.38 11.82 7.48
C SER A 51 3.52 10.81 7.49
N SER A 52 3.27 9.66 8.12
CA SER A 52 4.20 8.53 8.10
C SER A 52 3.94 7.67 6.85
N GLN A 53 5.00 7.28 6.14
CA GLN A 53 4.91 6.49 4.91
C GLN A 53 4.92 4.99 5.18
N SER A 54 5.65 4.57 6.20
CA SER A 54 5.67 3.19 6.68
C SER A 54 5.97 3.18 8.17
N CYS A 55 5.33 2.29 8.93
CA CYS A 55 5.61 2.10 10.34
C CYS A 55 5.65 0.61 10.69
N MET A 56 6.36 0.27 11.76
CA MET A 56 6.36 -1.05 12.35
C MET A 56 6.43 -0.98 13.88
N PHE A 57 5.93 -1.98 14.56
CA PHE A 57 6.18 -2.21 15.97
C PHE A 57 7.54 -2.91 16.14
N LYS A 58 8.43 -2.36 16.97
CA LYS A 58 9.76 -2.96 17.25
C LYS A 58 9.63 -4.30 17.96
N SER A 59 8.65 -4.43 18.86
CA SER A 59 8.36 -5.67 19.58
C SER A 59 7.69 -6.74 18.72
N ASN A 60 7.00 -6.35 17.64
CA ASN A 60 6.34 -7.26 16.70
C ASN A 60 6.40 -6.70 15.27
N PRO A 61 7.54 -6.82 14.57
CA PRO A 61 7.73 -6.24 13.23
C PRO A 61 6.82 -6.82 12.14
N GLN A 62 6.23 -7.99 12.38
CA GLN A 62 5.32 -8.66 11.45
C GLN A 62 3.92 -8.04 11.48
N LYS A 63 3.52 -7.47 12.63
CA LYS A 63 2.22 -6.85 12.78
C LYS A 63 2.12 -5.58 11.94
N LEU A 64 1.19 -5.57 10.97
CA LEU A 64 0.97 -4.42 10.11
C LEU A 64 0.37 -3.25 10.89
N VAL A 65 0.96 -2.07 10.74
CA VAL A 65 0.53 -0.85 11.42
C VAL A 65 -0.56 -0.15 10.63
N PHE A 66 -0.30 0.10 9.34
CA PHE A 66 -1.22 0.87 8.52
C PHE A 66 -2.40 0.05 8.01
N ASN A 67 -3.55 0.69 7.97
CA ASN A 67 -4.76 0.02 7.53
C ASN A 67 -4.70 -0.32 6.04
N TYR A 68 -4.13 0.54 5.18
CA TYR A 68 -4.05 0.25 3.75
C TYR A 68 -3.23 -1.02 3.46
N THR A 69 -2.15 -1.26 4.21
CA THR A 69 -1.38 -2.49 4.06
C THR A 69 -2.21 -3.72 4.41
N LYS A 70 -3.10 -3.62 5.41
CA LYS A 70 -4.04 -4.68 5.76
C LYS A 70 -5.11 -4.86 4.67
N LEU A 71 -5.67 -3.75 4.15
CA LEU A 71 -6.67 -3.78 3.06
C LEU A 71 -6.13 -4.47 1.81
N THR A 72 -4.84 -4.32 1.49
CA THR A 72 -4.19 -4.96 0.34
C THR A 72 -4.33 -6.48 0.36
N PHE A 73 -4.38 -7.10 1.54
CA PHE A 73 -4.57 -8.55 1.68
C PHE A 73 -5.98 -9.04 1.32
N ALA A 74 -6.95 -8.15 1.08
CA ALA A 74 -8.24 -8.53 0.48
C ALA A 74 -8.06 -9.16 -0.91
N SER A 75 -6.97 -8.87 -1.62
CA SER A 75 -6.58 -9.53 -2.88
C SER A 75 -6.57 -11.05 -2.75
N LEU A 76 -6.18 -11.59 -1.59
CA LEU A 76 -6.13 -13.02 -1.34
C LEU A 76 -7.52 -13.68 -1.29
N LEU A 77 -8.59 -12.91 -1.26
CA LEU A 77 -9.95 -13.42 -1.46
C LEU A 77 -10.21 -13.75 -2.93
N MET A 78 -9.41 -13.18 -3.85
CA MET A 78 -9.54 -13.31 -5.30
C MET A 78 -8.53 -14.27 -5.91
N ILE A 79 -7.30 -14.30 -5.39
CA ILE A 79 -6.21 -15.15 -5.90
C ILE A 79 -5.82 -16.21 -4.87
N ASP A 80 -5.34 -17.36 -5.37
CA ASP A 80 -4.81 -18.42 -4.52
C ASP A 80 -3.34 -18.66 -4.86
N ASN A 81 -2.49 -18.69 -3.82
CA ASN A 81 -1.09 -19.07 -3.92
C ASN A 81 -0.30 -18.32 -5.01
N PRO A 82 -0.19 -16.98 -4.94
CA PRO A 82 0.57 -16.20 -5.92
C PRO A 82 2.03 -16.67 -5.97
N GLN A 83 2.59 -16.83 -7.19
CA GLN A 83 3.96 -17.28 -7.40
C GLN A 83 4.88 -16.14 -7.86
N ASN A 84 4.33 -15.12 -8.52
CA ASN A 84 5.07 -13.96 -8.99
C ASN A 84 4.35 -12.70 -8.52
N VAL A 85 4.98 -11.95 -7.63
CA VAL A 85 4.43 -10.73 -7.02
C VAL A 85 5.29 -9.54 -7.44
N LEU A 86 4.64 -8.49 -7.92
CA LEU A 86 5.27 -7.21 -8.23
C LEU A 86 4.74 -6.15 -7.25
N ILE A 87 5.64 -5.45 -6.58
CA ILE A 87 5.30 -4.33 -5.70
C ILE A 87 5.97 -3.07 -6.27
N ILE A 88 5.18 -2.08 -6.64
CA ILE A 88 5.64 -0.76 -7.06
C ILE A 88 5.48 0.20 -5.89
N GLY A 89 6.61 0.63 -5.33
CA GLY A 89 6.74 1.30 -4.04
C GLY A 89 7.13 0.30 -2.94
N LEU A 90 8.18 0.61 -2.19
CA LEU A 90 8.70 -0.27 -1.14
C LEU A 90 8.34 0.21 0.26
N GLY A 91 8.49 1.52 0.50
CA GLY A 91 8.41 2.07 1.85
C GLY A 91 9.38 1.36 2.82
N GLY A 92 8.88 0.86 3.94
CA GLY A 92 9.66 0.04 4.89
C GLY A 92 9.79 -1.43 4.50
N GLY A 93 9.21 -1.88 3.38
CA GLY A 93 9.24 -3.28 2.94
C GLY A 93 8.33 -4.21 3.76
N THR A 94 7.45 -3.69 4.58
CA THR A 94 6.59 -4.49 5.47
C THR A 94 5.64 -5.39 4.71
N LEU A 95 5.03 -4.93 3.60
CA LEU A 95 4.21 -5.77 2.73
C LEU A 95 5.01 -6.93 2.14
N SER A 96 6.19 -6.63 1.59
CA SER A 96 7.07 -7.64 1.00
C SER A 96 7.46 -8.72 2.01
N ASN A 97 7.82 -8.32 3.24
CA ASN A 97 8.18 -9.26 4.31
C ASN A 97 7.00 -10.19 4.66
N VAL A 98 5.80 -9.64 4.86
CA VAL A 98 4.61 -10.44 5.20
C VAL A 98 4.20 -11.37 4.04
N ILE A 99 4.27 -10.89 2.80
CA ILE A 99 3.97 -11.73 1.63
C ILE A 99 4.98 -12.89 1.52
N HIS A 100 6.26 -12.63 1.77
CA HIS A 100 7.28 -13.68 1.74
C HIS A 100 7.09 -14.74 2.85
N GLU A 101 6.67 -14.32 4.04
CA GLU A 101 6.35 -15.27 5.12
C GLU A 101 5.13 -16.13 4.79
N LEU A 102 4.10 -15.55 4.18
CA LEU A 102 2.89 -16.28 3.76
C LEU A 102 3.15 -17.20 2.56
N TYR A 103 4.01 -16.78 1.64
CA TYR A 103 4.31 -17.45 0.37
C TYR A 103 5.83 -17.54 0.14
N PRO A 104 6.55 -18.38 0.89
CA PRO A 104 8.02 -18.41 0.85
C PRO A 104 8.60 -18.90 -0.49
N THR A 105 7.78 -19.52 -1.34
CA THR A 105 8.17 -19.94 -2.68
C THR A 105 7.94 -18.90 -3.76
N ALA A 106 7.15 -17.86 -3.47
CA ALA A 106 6.83 -16.80 -4.40
C ALA A 106 8.05 -15.91 -4.70
N ASN A 107 8.21 -15.55 -5.97
CA ASN A 107 9.17 -14.54 -6.38
C ASN A 107 8.55 -13.16 -6.15
N ILE A 108 9.20 -12.31 -5.38
CA ILE A 108 8.71 -10.96 -5.03
C ILE A 108 9.70 -9.95 -5.56
N GLU A 109 9.27 -9.13 -6.51
CA GLU A 109 10.05 -8.02 -7.05
C GLU A 109 9.50 -6.70 -6.51
N ASN A 110 10.35 -5.96 -5.80
CA ASN A 110 10.03 -4.64 -5.26
C ASN A 110 10.71 -3.58 -6.11
N ILE A 111 9.95 -2.62 -6.60
CA ILE A 111 10.45 -1.52 -7.44
C ILE A 111 10.30 -0.22 -6.66
N GLU A 112 11.42 0.41 -6.38
CA GLU A 112 11.49 1.68 -5.64
C GLU A 112 12.36 2.66 -6.42
N ILE A 113 11.90 3.90 -6.57
CA ILE A 113 12.63 4.91 -7.32
C ILE A 113 13.80 5.47 -6.52
N ASP A 114 13.68 5.51 -5.19
CA ASP A 114 14.65 6.12 -4.29
C ASP A 114 15.56 5.07 -3.63
N PRO A 115 16.86 4.99 -3.99
CA PRO A 115 17.77 4.04 -3.37
C PRO A 115 17.95 4.24 -1.87
N ALA A 116 17.72 5.45 -1.36
CA ALA A 116 17.80 5.73 0.07
C ALA A 116 16.64 5.09 0.83
N VAL A 117 15.45 5.00 0.22
CA VAL A 117 14.30 4.26 0.81
C VAL A 117 14.64 2.78 0.96
N ILE A 118 15.22 2.14 -0.07
CA ILE A 118 15.63 0.73 0.01
C ILE A 118 16.67 0.53 1.12
N LYS A 119 17.66 1.43 1.22
CA LYS A 119 18.67 1.39 2.28
C LYS A 119 18.02 1.49 3.66
N VAL A 120 17.13 2.45 3.86
CA VAL A 120 16.41 2.65 5.14
C VAL A 120 15.52 1.43 5.47
N ALA A 121 14.85 0.85 4.48
CA ALA A 121 14.05 -0.36 4.68
C ALA A 121 14.90 -1.53 5.22
N ARG A 122 16.10 -1.73 4.68
CA ARG A 122 17.06 -2.75 5.14
C ARG A 122 17.59 -2.45 6.54
N ASP A 123 18.04 -1.22 6.78
CA ASP A 123 18.77 -0.83 7.99
C ASP A 123 17.83 -0.70 9.21
N TYR A 124 16.56 -0.28 8.98
CA TYR A 124 15.64 0.09 10.06
C TYR A 124 14.33 -0.69 10.11
N PHE A 125 13.90 -1.34 9.01
CA PHE A 125 12.59 -1.98 8.93
C PHE A 125 12.64 -3.49 8.69
N TYR A 126 13.82 -4.10 8.87
CA TYR A 126 14.02 -5.55 8.71
C TYR A 126 13.65 -6.08 7.32
N PHE A 127 13.65 -5.23 6.29
CA PHE A 127 13.49 -5.68 4.91
C PHE A 127 14.72 -6.53 4.51
N LYS A 128 14.46 -7.76 4.10
CA LYS A 128 15.51 -8.71 3.73
C LYS A 128 15.29 -9.23 2.32
N GLU A 129 16.32 -9.08 1.51
CA GLU A 129 16.38 -9.70 0.20
C GLU A 129 17.02 -11.09 0.30
N ASN A 130 16.58 -11.97 -0.61
CA ASN A 130 17.10 -13.34 -0.75
C ASN A 130 16.85 -13.81 -2.20
N GLU A 131 16.99 -15.10 -2.48
CA GLU A 131 16.74 -15.67 -3.81
C GLU A 131 15.30 -15.47 -4.32
N LYS A 132 14.34 -15.22 -3.42
CA LYS A 132 12.92 -15.04 -3.73
C LYS A 132 12.44 -13.59 -3.61
N VAL A 133 13.14 -12.77 -2.87
CA VAL A 133 12.79 -11.36 -2.63
C VAL A 133 13.90 -10.48 -3.15
N SER A 134 13.59 -9.62 -4.09
CA SER A 134 14.52 -8.64 -4.66
C SER A 134 13.97 -7.24 -4.64
N SER A 135 14.88 -6.23 -4.62
CA SER A 135 14.51 -4.84 -4.87
C SER A 135 15.33 -4.26 -6.04
N LYS A 136 14.72 -3.35 -6.79
CA LYS A 136 15.37 -2.66 -7.92
C LYS A 136 15.13 -1.16 -7.82
N VAL A 137 16.22 -0.39 -7.93
CA VAL A 137 16.12 1.08 -8.03
C VAL A 137 15.70 1.43 -9.45
N GLN A 138 14.42 1.75 -9.63
CA GLN A 138 13.87 2.11 -10.93
C GLN A 138 12.52 2.81 -10.78
N ASP A 139 12.18 3.68 -11.74
CA ASP A 139 10.81 4.15 -11.92
C ASP A 139 9.87 2.99 -12.24
N GLY A 140 8.69 2.95 -11.55
CA GLY A 140 7.74 1.85 -11.65
C GLY A 140 7.21 1.63 -13.07
N ARG A 141 6.87 2.71 -13.79
CA ARG A 141 6.35 2.61 -15.16
C ARG A 141 7.40 2.13 -16.14
N ILE A 142 8.64 2.62 -16.01
CA ILE A 142 9.75 2.14 -16.84
C ILE A 142 10.02 0.67 -16.59
N PHE A 143 9.88 0.22 -15.32
CA PHE A 143 10.01 -1.21 -15.01
C PHE A 143 8.92 -2.03 -15.69
N VAL A 144 7.65 -1.63 -15.58
CA VAL A 144 6.51 -2.33 -16.21
C VAL A 144 6.69 -2.45 -17.72
N LYS A 145 7.09 -1.38 -18.40
CA LYS A 145 7.40 -1.41 -19.85
C LYS A 145 8.47 -2.44 -20.19
N ARG A 146 9.54 -2.50 -19.40
CA ARG A 146 10.63 -3.48 -19.60
C ARG A 146 10.19 -4.91 -19.32
N ALA A 147 9.34 -5.12 -18.30
CA ALA A 147 8.75 -6.42 -17.99
C ALA A 147 7.87 -6.91 -19.16
N ALA A 148 7.03 -6.03 -19.72
CA ALA A 148 6.20 -6.34 -20.89
C ALA A 148 7.04 -6.76 -22.11
N LEU A 149 8.13 -6.04 -22.42
CA LEU A 149 9.05 -6.41 -23.51
C LEU A 149 9.69 -7.79 -23.30
N LYS A 150 9.91 -8.19 -22.03
CA LYS A 150 10.45 -9.50 -21.66
C LYS A 150 9.37 -10.56 -21.50
N LYS A 151 8.11 -10.22 -21.72
CA LYS A 151 6.94 -11.11 -21.51
C LYS A 151 6.86 -11.68 -20.10
N GLN A 152 7.35 -10.91 -19.10
CA GLN A 152 7.19 -11.26 -17.69
C GLN A 152 5.72 -11.05 -17.28
N GLN A 153 5.21 -11.95 -16.44
CA GLN A 153 3.85 -11.89 -15.94
C GLN A 153 3.83 -12.08 -14.42
N TYR A 154 2.88 -11.41 -13.77
CA TYR A 154 2.72 -11.40 -12.33
C TYR A 154 1.30 -11.80 -11.96
N ASP A 155 1.19 -12.66 -10.95
CA ASP A 155 -0.10 -13.09 -10.40
C ASP A 155 -0.72 -12.01 -9.51
N TRP A 156 0.13 -11.24 -8.83
CA TRP A 156 -0.28 -10.18 -7.93
C TRP A 156 0.59 -8.94 -8.14
N ILE A 157 -0.04 -7.86 -8.59
CA ILE A 157 0.61 -6.56 -8.76
C ILE A 157 0.06 -5.61 -7.71
N ILE A 158 0.95 -5.04 -6.90
CA ILE A 158 0.60 -4.07 -5.86
C ILE A 158 1.14 -2.70 -6.29
N LEU A 159 0.24 -1.73 -6.46
CA LEU A 159 0.57 -0.36 -6.77
C LEU A 159 0.48 0.48 -5.49
N ASP A 160 1.63 0.79 -4.89
CA ASP A 160 1.76 1.50 -3.61
C ASP A 160 2.84 2.61 -3.69
N ALA A 161 2.95 3.25 -4.85
CA ALA A 161 3.94 4.30 -5.09
C ALA A 161 3.37 5.69 -4.78
N PHE A 162 3.81 6.26 -3.66
CA PHE A 162 3.42 7.60 -3.23
C PHE A 162 4.62 8.55 -3.20
N ASN A 163 4.35 9.82 -3.51
CA ASN A 163 5.27 10.91 -3.28
C ASN A 163 4.71 11.81 -2.17
N GLY A 164 4.90 11.38 -0.90
CA GLY A 164 4.24 11.99 0.23
C GLY A 164 2.75 11.64 0.26
N ASP A 165 1.90 12.61 -0.05
CA ASP A 165 0.44 12.49 0.08
C ASP A 165 -0.28 12.28 -1.27
N TYR A 166 0.45 12.04 -2.37
CA TYR A 166 -0.15 11.85 -3.69
C TYR A 166 0.57 10.78 -4.52
N ILE A 167 -0.16 10.21 -5.48
CA ILE A 167 0.38 9.27 -6.47
C ILE A 167 0.94 10.08 -7.65
N PRO A 168 2.16 9.80 -8.14
CA PRO A 168 2.72 10.47 -9.31
C PRO A 168 1.81 10.36 -10.54
N GLU A 169 1.57 11.48 -11.24
CA GLU A 169 0.62 11.55 -12.36
C GLU A 169 0.80 10.46 -13.41
N HIS A 170 2.06 10.18 -13.79
CA HIS A 170 2.39 9.18 -14.81
C HIS A 170 2.08 7.73 -14.39
N LEU A 171 1.72 7.49 -13.11
CA LEU A 171 1.27 6.22 -12.55
C LEU A 171 -0.25 6.17 -12.34
N LEU A 172 -1.00 7.15 -12.84
CA LEU A 172 -2.46 7.22 -12.73
C LEU A 172 -3.17 7.19 -14.10
N THR A 173 -2.41 7.13 -15.19
CA THR A 173 -2.94 7.28 -16.55
C THR A 173 -3.46 5.94 -17.10
N LYS A 174 -4.41 6.03 -18.03
CA LYS A 174 -4.93 4.89 -18.78
C LYS A 174 -3.81 4.10 -19.44
N GLU A 175 -2.85 4.80 -20.05
CA GLU A 175 -1.71 4.18 -20.72
C GLU A 175 -0.85 3.37 -19.74
N PHE A 176 -0.62 3.90 -18.53
CA PHE A 176 0.10 3.16 -17.50
C PHE A 176 -0.68 1.90 -17.05
N PHE A 177 -1.99 2.01 -16.87
CA PHE A 177 -2.80 0.85 -16.47
C PHE A 177 -2.91 -0.21 -17.59
N GLU A 178 -2.92 0.20 -18.87
CA GLU A 178 -2.80 -0.72 -20.00
C GLU A 178 -1.44 -1.45 -20.01
N GLU A 179 -0.35 -0.73 -19.70
CA GLU A 179 0.98 -1.32 -19.51
C GLU A 179 0.99 -2.32 -18.34
N VAL A 180 0.39 -1.98 -17.18
CA VAL A 180 0.23 -2.89 -16.01
C VAL A 180 -0.58 -4.12 -16.40
N LYS A 181 -1.70 -3.95 -17.12
CA LYS A 181 -2.54 -5.06 -17.58
C LYS A 181 -1.77 -6.01 -18.50
N SER A 182 -0.84 -5.49 -19.31
CA SER A 182 -0.04 -6.31 -20.24
C SER A 182 0.95 -7.25 -19.53
N VAL A 183 1.30 -6.98 -18.27
CA VAL A 183 2.18 -7.83 -17.45
C VAL A 183 1.41 -8.61 -16.37
N LEU A 184 0.08 -8.48 -16.34
CA LEU A 184 -0.77 -9.27 -15.45
C LEU A 184 -0.94 -10.69 -16.03
N ALA A 185 -0.72 -11.70 -15.19
CA ALA A 185 -0.95 -13.09 -15.57
C ALA A 185 -2.46 -13.37 -15.75
N PRO A 186 -2.85 -14.39 -16.50
CA PRO A 186 -4.24 -14.87 -16.51
C PRO A 186 -4.71 -15.13 -15.07
N ASN A 187 -5.90 -14.66 -14.71
CA ASN A 187 -6.45 -14.69 -13.35
C ASN A 187 -5.60 -13.97 -12.30
N GLY A 188 -4.67 -13.14 -12.70
CA GLY A 188 -3.91 -12.28 -11.80
C GLY A 188 -4.75 -11.10 -11.31
N ILE A 189 -4.25 -10.41 -10.29
CA ILE A 189 -4.94 -9.28 -9.68
C ILE A 189 -4.01 -8.08 -9.48
N VAL A 190 -4.54 -6.89 -9.74
CA VAL A 190 -3.95 -5.62 -9.35
C VAL A 190 -4.60 -5.16 -8.06
N ALA A 191 -3.81 -4.82 -7.05
CA ALA A 191 -4.23 -4.15 -5.84
C ALA A 191 -3.60 -2.76 -5.80
N ALA A 192 -4.39 -1.71 -5.93
CA ALA A 192 -3.90 -0.35 -5.97
C ALA A 192 -4.34 0.42 -4.73
N ASN A 193 -3.36 0.98 -4.00
CA ASN A 193 -3.62 1.88 -2.89
C ASN A 193 -3.99 3.26 -3.44
N THR A 194 -5.17 3.75 -3.08
CA THR A 194 -5.70 5.05 -3.45
C THR A 194 -6.39 5.70 -2.24
N PHE A 195 -6.97 6.87 -2.43
CA PHE A 195 -7.70 7.56 -1.36
C PHE A 195 -9.18 7.70 -1.67
N SER A 196 -10.04 7.30 -0.74
CA SER A 196 -11.50 7.48 -0.86
C SER A 196 -11.93 8.95 -0.77
N SER A 197 -11.11 9.82 -0.20
CA SER A 197 -11.33 11.26 -0.07
C SER A 197 -10.57 12.09 -1.11
N SER A 198 -9.90 11.45 -2.08
CA SER A 198 -9.17 12.15 -3.13
C SER A 198 -10.11 12.94 -4.04
N LYS A 199 -9.69 14.15 -4.43
CA LYS A 199 -10.35 14.92 -5.50
C LYS A 199 -10.23 14.23 -6.87
N LEU A 200 -9.35 13.23 -6.99
CA LEU A 200 -9.18 12.40 -8.18
C LEU A 200 -10.03 11.12 -8.14
N TYR A 201 -10.77 10.87 -7.06
CA TYR A 201 -11.52 9.63 -6.85
C TYR A 201 -12.32 9.18 -8.07
N GLU A 202 -13.13 10.10 -8.63
CA GLU A 202 -13.97 9.80 -9.80
C GLU A 202 -13.12 9.54 -11.05
N HIS A 203 -12.08 10.36 -11.28
CA HIS A 203 -11.17 10.19 -12.40
C HIS A 203 -10.37 8.90 -12.31
N GLU A 204 -9.86 8.56 -11.14
CA GLU A 204 -9.19 7.27 -10.88
C GLU A 204 -10.14 6.12 -11.16
N SER A 205 -11.36 6.16 -10.59
CA SER A 205 -12.38 5.12 -10.78
C SER A 205 -12.73 4.93 -12.26
N ALA A 206 -12.98 6.04 -12.99
CA ALA A 206 -13.25 6.00 -14.43
C ALA A 206 -12.06 5.44 -15.22
N THR A 207 -10.82 5.72 -14.80
CA THR A 207 -9.61 5.26 -15.48
C THR A 207 -9.39 3.76 -15.26
N TYR A 208 -9.54 3.26 -14.04
CA TYR A 208 -9.49 1.82 -13.75
C TYR A 208 -10.58 1.07 -14.52
N HIS A 209 -11.82 1.59 -14.51
CA HIS A 209 -12.92 0.97 -15.24
C HIS A 209 -12.69 0.94 -16.77
N ALA A 210 -12.12 2.00 -17.33
CA ALA A 210 -11.82 2.06 -18.77
C ALA A 210 -10.80 1.01 -19.24
N VAL A 211 -9.90 0.56 -18.34
CA VAL A 211 -8.83 -0.42 -18.68
C VAL A 211 -9.20 -1.83 -18.25
N PHE A 212 -9.70 -1.99 -17.04
CA PHE A 212 -9.93 -3.30 -16.44
C PHE A 212 -11.38 -3.77 -16.48
N GLY A 213 -12.33 -2.88 -16.80
CA GLY A 213 -13.76 -3.13 -16.62
C GLY A 213 -14.16 -2.99 -15.16
N ASP A 214 -15.12 -3.80 -14.72
CA ASP A 214 -15.55 -3.76 -13.32
C ASP A 214 -14.44 -4.18 -12.36
N PHE A 215 -14.42 -3.52 -11.21
CA PHE A 215 -13.45 -3.73 -10.17
C PHE A 215 -14.13 -3.75 -8.77
N ILE A 216 -13.36 -4.08 -7.74
CA ILE A 216 -13.83 -4.09 -6.36
C ILE A 216 -13.12 -2.98 -5.60
N ASN A 217 -13.90 -2.14 -4.93
CA ASN A 217 -13.40 -1.24 -3.88
C ASN A 217 -13.35 -1.98 -2.56
N VAL A 218 -12.23 -1.85 -1.84
CA VAL A 218 -12.08 -2.31 -0.45
C VAL A 218 -11.87 -1.09 0.43
N VAL A 219 -12.86 -0.79 1.26
CA VAL A 219 -12.87 0.37 2.16
C VAL A 219 -13.33 -0.09 3.54
N THR A 220 -12.78 0.49 4.59
CA THR A 220 -13.28 0.31 5.96
C THR A 220 -13.57 1.67 6.58
N GLU A 221 -14.56 1.75 7.46
CA GLU A 221 -15.04 3.00 8.09
C GLU A 221 -13.94 3.81 8.81
N LYS A 222 -12.81 3.20 9.09
CA LYS A 222 -11.72 3.78 9.89
C LYS A 222 -10.66 4.52 9.08
N ASN A 223 -10.81 4.61 7.74
CA ASN A 223 -9.68 5.05 6.93
C ASN A 223 -10.07 5.82 5.67
N SER A 224 -9.22 6.78 5.29
CA SER A 224 -9.28 7.48 4.01
C SER A 224 -8.69 6.68 2.84
N ASN A 225 -7.99 5.57 3.09
CA ASN A 225 -7.46 4.72 2.03
C ASN A 225 -8.57 3.86 1.43
N ARG A 226 -8.44 3.65 0.13
CA ARG A 226 -9.22 2.73 -0.70
C ARG A 226 -8.24 1.80 -1.41
N ILE A 227 -8.47 0.50 -1.37
CA ILE A 227 -7.77 -0.45 -2.25
C ILE A 227 -8.71 -0.80 -3.40
N ILE A 228 -8.24 -0.58 -4.63
CA ILE A 228 -8.91 -1.05 -5.85
C ILE A 228 -8.35 -2.42 -6.19
N LEU A 229 -9.21 -3.43 -6.31
CA LEU A 229 -8.88 -4.75 -6.81
C LEU A 229 -9.43 -4.90 -8.23
N ALA A 230 -8.53 -5.06 -9.21
CA ALA A 230 -8.88 -5.08 -10.64
C ALA A 230 -8.10 -6.17 -11.39
N GLY A 231 -8.53 -6.49 -12.63
CA GLY A 231 -7.81 -7.40 -13.53
C GLY A 231 -8.28 -8.85 -13.49
N PHE A 232 -9.23 -9.20 -12.64
CA PHE A 232 -9.82 -10.55 -12.59
C PHE A 232 -10.86 -10.75 -13.70
N ASP A 233 -11.00 -11.98 -14.19
CA ASP A 233 -11.90 -12.30 -15.31
C ASP A 233 -13.36 -12.46 -14.87
N THR A 234 -13.60 -12.86 -13.63
CA THR A 234 -14.95 -13.07 -13.10
C THR A 234 -15.09 -12.59 -11.66
N MET A 235 -16.23 -11.99 -11.34
CA MET A 235 -16.55 -11.61 -9.97
C MET A 235 -16.65 -12.87 -9.07
N PRO A 236 -16.03 -12.84 -7.88
CA PRO A 236 -16.11 -13.95 -6.96
C PRO A 236 -17.54 -14.08 -6.41
N THR A 237 -17.98 -15.32 -6.23
CA THR A 237 -19.26 -15.59 -5.58
C THR A 237 -19.15 -15.41 -4.06
N THR A 238 -20.28 -15.11 -3.41
CA THR A 238 -20.33 -15.03 -1.94
C THR A 238 -19.83 -16.33 -1.28
N GLN A 239 -20.13 -17.48 -1.89
CA GLN A 239 -19.69 -18.78 -1.39
C GLN A 239 -18.16 -18.95 -1.50
N SER A 240 -17.55 -18.53 -2.62
CA SER A 240 -16.09 -18.58 -2.80
C SER A 240 -15.39 -17.66 -1.82
N ILE A 241 -15.89 -16.44 -1.61
CA ILE A 241 -15.37 -15.50 -0.62
C ILE A 241 -15.43 -16.09 0.79
N ALA A 242 -16.58 -16.66 1.20
CA ALA A 242 -16.73 -17.27 2.53
C ALA A 242 -15.74 -18.42 2.77
N ALA A 243 -15.54 -19.26 1.76
CA ALA A 243 -14.54 -20.36 1.83
C ALA A 243 -13.11 -19.80 1.99
N ARG A 244 -12.76 -18.75 1.23
CA ARG A 244 -11.47 -18.06 1.32
C ARG A 244 -11.26 -17.41 2.69
N VAL A 245 -12.25 -16.70 3.22
CA VAL A 245 -12.21 -16.11 4.57
C VAL A 245 -11.86 -17.17 5.61
N LYS A 246 -12.54 -18.33 5.58
CA LYS A 246 -12.27 -19.43 6.51
C LYS A 246 -10.82 -19.93 6.43
N LYS A 247 -10.27 -20.07 5.21
CA LYS A 247 -8.88 -20.51 4.95
C LYS A 247 -7.87 -19.48 5.41
N LEU A 248 -8.09 -18.19 5.11
CA LEU A 248 -7.13 -17.12 5.29
C LEU A 248 -7.10 -16.55 6.71
N ARG A 249 -8.22 -16.63 7.47
CA ARG A 249 -8.29 -16.08 8.83
C ARG A 249 -7.13 -16.52 9.75
N PRO A 250 -6.83 -17.81 9.94
CA PRO A 250 -5.72 -18.24 10.79
C PRO A 250 -4.35 -17.82 10.25
N LEU A 251 -4.20 -17.68 8.93
CA LEU A 251 -2.94 -17.28 8.29
C LEU A 251 -2.66 -15.79 8.44
N LEU A 252 -3.68 -14.94 8.43
CA LEU A 252 -3.56 -13.50 8.41
C LEU A 252 -3.68 -12.84 9.80
N SER A 253 -4.28 -13.53 10.78
CA SER A 253 -4.44 -13.00 12.14
C SER A 253 -3.13 -12.62 12.84
N PRO A 254 -1.97 -13.32 12.65
CA PRO A 254 -0.70 -12.90 13.25
C PRO A 254 -0.24 -11.51 12.80
N TYR A 255 -0.62 -11.10 11.60
CA TYR A 255 -0.28 -9.80 10.99
C TYR A 255 -1.29 -8.70 11.32
N ASP A 256 -2.27 -8.97 12.19
CA ASP A 256 -3.37 -8.07 12.54
C ASP A 256 -4.29 -7.73 11.34
N VAL A 257 -4.50 -8.69 10.45
CA VAL A 257 -5.40 -8.57 9.30
C VAL A 257 -6.69 -9.35 9.57
N ASP A 258 -7.78 -8.62 9.75
CA ASP A 258 -9.13 -9.18 9.87
C ASP A 258 -9.75 -9.38 8.48
N ILE A 259 -9.45 -10.51 7.85
CA ILE A 259 -9.93 -10.83 6.49
C ILE A 259 -11.46 -10.90 6.39
N GLU A 260 -12.14 -11.17 7.48
CA GLU A 260 -13.60 -11.17 7.52
C GLU A 260 -14.16 -9.74 7.47
N ALA A 261 -13.56 -8.81 8.23
CA ALA A 261 -13.90 -7.39 8.12
C ALA A 261 -13.58 -6.86 6.72
N LEU A 262 -12.44 -7.25 6.13
CA LEU A 262 -12.08 -6.87 4.76
C LEU A 262 -13.12 -7.37 3.75
N SER A 263 -13.57 -8.61 3.86
CA SER A 263 -14.59 -9.17 2.96
C SER A 263 -15.92 -8.40 3.00
N ARG A 264 -16.30 -7.87 4.17
CA ARG A 264 -17.48 -7.01 4.33
C ARG A 264 -17.28 -5.60 3.75
N GLY A 265 -16.04 -5.14 3.69
CA GLY A 265 -15.66 -3.85 3.12
C GLY A 265 -15.50 -3.85 1.59
N MET A 266 -15.71 -4.99 0.92
CA MET A 266 -15.66 -5.12 -0.53
C MET A 266 -16.96 -4.66 -1.17
N SER A 267 -16.88 -3.81 -2.18
CA SER A 267 -18.02 -3.41 -3.02
C SER A 267 -17.64 -3.45 -4.49
N SER A 268 -18.43 -4.17 -5.30
CA SER A 268 -18.22 -4.27 -6.74
C SER A 268 -18.80 -3.06 -7.47
N THR A 269 -18.14 -2.62 -8.52
CA THR A 269 -18.63 -1.57 -9.42
C THR A 269 -19.63 -2.07 -10.46
N GLU A 270 -19.76 -3.39 -10.67
CA GLU A 270 -20.63 -4.01 -11.65
C GLU A 270 -22.10 -3.51 -11.56
N ASN A 271 -22.59 -3.33 -10.34
CA ASN A 271 -23.96 -2.86 -10.08
C ASN A 271 -23.99 -1.56 -9.27
N ASN A 272 -22.84 -0.94 -8.99
CA ASN A 272 -22.74 0.22 -8.13
C ASN A 272 -21.59 1.15 -8.58
N GLN A 273 -21.72 1.67 -9.79
CA GLN A 273 -20.82 2.73 -10.26
C GLN A 273 -21.13 4.02 -9.49
N ASP A 274 -20.16 4.51 -8.72
CA ASP A 274 -20.31 5.67 -7.83
C ASP A 274 -19.62 6.95 -8.35
N TRP A 275 -19.37 7.01 -9.66
CA TRP A 275 -18.86 8.19 -10.36
C TRP A 275 -19.72 8.53 -11.60
N PRO A 276 -19.78 9.80 -12.04
CA PRO A 276 -20.51 10.21 -13.24
C PRO A 276 -20.01 9.48 -14.49
N LYS A 277 -20.93 9.11 -15.39
CA LYS A 277 -20.60 8.39 -16.64
C LYS A 277 -19.72 9.17 -17.61
N ASP A 278 -19.77 10.50 -17.53
CA ASP A 278 -19.01 11.44 -18.35
C ASP A 278 -17.69 11.87 -17.72
N THR A 279 -17.32 11.25 -16.59
CA THR A 279 -16.04 11.53 -15.92
C THR A 279 -14.87 11.24 -16.85
N LYS A 280 -13.99 12.22 -17.02
CA LYS A 280 -12.83 12.12 -17.88
C LYS A 280 -11.82 11.12 -17.32
N VAL A 281 -11.36 10.23 -18.18
CA VAL A 281 -10.28 9.29 -17.93
C VAL A 281 -8.95 10.06 -17.86
N LEU A 282 -8.08 9.70 -16.92
CA LEU A 282 -6.73 10.23 -16.85
C LEU A 282 -5.88 9.61 -17.96
N THR A 283 -5.14 10.44 -18.69
CA THR A 283 -4.25 10.01 -19.77
C THR A 283 -2.91 10.71 -19.66
N ASP A 284 -1.89 10.25 -20.39
CA ASP A 284 -0.58 10.90 -20.43
C ASP A 284 -0.63 12.36 -20.90
N GLN A 285 -1.71 12.75 -21.61
CA GLN A 285 -1.95 14.12 -22.06
C GLN A 285 -2.91 14.89 -21.14
N TYR A 286 -3.65 14.21 -20.27
CA TYR A 286 -4.61 14.81 -19.36
C TYR A 286 -4.55 14.13 -18.00
N SER A 287 -3.80 14.72 -17.10
CA SER A 287 -3.73 14.32 -15.69
C SER A 287 -3.72 15.57 -14.80
N PRO A 288 -4.88 16.01 -14.27
CA PRO A 288 -4.98 17.21 -13.45
C PRO A 288 -4.53 16.99 -12.01
N ALA A 289 -3.83 15.89 -11.69
CA ALA A 289 -3.45 15.52 -10.32
C ALA A 289 -2.71 16.65 -9.59
N ASN A 290 -1.75 17.31 -10.26
CA ASN A 290 -1.03 18.44 -9.68
C ASN A 290 -1.95 19.66 -9.43
N LEU A 291 -2.89 19.95 -10.31
CA LEU A 291 -3.81 21.09 -10.17
C LEU A 291 -4.81 20.87 -9.05
N LEU A 292 -5.30 19.64 -8.88
CA LEU A 292 -6.28 19.29 -7.85
C LEU A 292 -5.64 19.14 -6.46
N ASN A 293 -4.38 18.69 -6.39
CA ASN A 293 -3.65 18.53 -5.15
C ASN A 293 -3.08 19.86 -4.60
N LEU A 294 -2.78 20.86 -5.45
CA LEU A 294 -2.32 22.18 -5.02
C LEU A 294 -3.32 22.96 -4.14
N ASN A 295 -4.61 22.60 -4.16
CA ASN A 295 -5.67 23.26 -3.40
C ASN A 295 -5.99 22.58 -2.05
N SER A 296 -5.14 21.66 -1.57
CA SER A 296 -5.31 20.93 -0.30
C SER A 296 -4.38 21.45 0.82
N GLY A 297 -3.85 22.67 0.68
CA GLY A 297 -3.04 23.39 1.67
C GLY A 297 -3.89 24.24 2.62
#